data_b441f8dee6be9dbef62c25c36ce72726
#
_entry.id   b441f8dee6be9dbef62c25c36ce72726
#
_cell.length_a   1.000
_cell.length_b   1.000
_cell.length_c   1.000
_cell.angle_alpha   90.00
_cell.angle_beta   90.00
_cell.angle_gamma   90.00
#
_symmetry.space_group_name_H-M   'P 1'
#
loop_
_entity.id
_entity.type
_entity.pdbx_description
1 polymer ?
#
loop_
_entity_poly.entity_id
_entity_poly.type
_entity_poly.pdbx_seq_one_letter_code
_entity_poly.pdbx_strand_id
1 'polypeptide(L)'
;MTTTGAITYCGRCQEVLLADQPFCTRCGTATAAGVAAMPHTGDWNCVTCGGNGVKLTPKQNVCPTCRWLRPLAPDYYMPIEAFQWAFDQQAMDTLRSIGPLTAAANALSGRVSRPWLEASVNGVRLGPDQLPEIFFAAVHSARVLALPRMPEIYVSGEQMWDCMTLGGDNEAFIVVGSVLTALKGPDLAFLLGRQMGHVAAGHALWKSVMQFISGRAQNRTIMGQGVLQFLNPAKILESAIDAPLMAWARHAEITADRAGALTVGNKAVVRRVLGQWSLKSFPLYNRLNQAALERDVAMSDDSQIALSEWTMSSTPYLARRLRLIDEYFETETLKGWRAIIEHWTRPPPPPKPVHDPNVIRLNCVACGNPMRLQKKDMAGKEKAKVKCPNDKCGKMM
;
A
#
# COMPACT_ATOMS: atom_id res chain seq x y z
N MET A 1 45.87 -7.59 13.77
CA MET A 1 45.02 -8.47 12.98
C MET A 1 43.76 -7.67 12.61
N THR A 2 43.77 -7.03 11.46
CA THR A 2 42.63 -6.26 10.93
C THR A 2 41.68 -7.24 10.30
N THR A 3 40.57 -7.51 10.95
CA THR A 3 39.45 -8.22 10.34
C THR A 3 38.88 -7.35 9.20
N THR A 4 39.19 -7.73 7.99
CA THR A 4 38.50 -7.21 6.80
C THR A 4 37.03 -7.63 6.89
N GLY A 5 36.22 -6.76 7.50
CA GLY A 5 34.77 -6.95 7.49
C GLY A 5 34.26 -6.96 6.05
N ALA A 6 33.51 -7.95 5.67
CA ALA A 6 32.86 -8.01 4.36
C ALA A 6 32.00 -6.75 4.17
N ILE A 7 32.25 -6.00 3.12
CA ILE A 7 31.42 -4.85 2.75
C ILE A 7 30.06 -5.39 2.36
N THR A 8 29.01 -4.99 3.08
CA THR A 8 27.63 -5.32 2.78
C THR A 8 26.93 -4.12 2.20
N TYR A 9 25.96 -4.37 1.32
CA TYR A 9 25.19 -3.31 0.66
C TYR A 9 23.72 -3.39 1.09
N CYS A 10 23.07 -2.24 1.17
CA CYS A 10 21.64 -2.18 1.39
C CYS A 10 20.90 -2.86 0.24
N GLY A 11 20.07 -3.86 0.53
CA GLY A 11 19.30 -4.58 -0.48
C GLY A 11 18.33 -3.67 -1.26
N ARG A 12 18.00 -2.49 -0.72
CA ARG A 12 17.05 -1.57 -1.36
C ARG A 12 17.73 -0.46 -2.19
N CYS A 13 18.74 0.21 -1.65
CA CYS A 13 19.34 1.39 -2.30
C CYS A 13 20.81 1.23 -2.63
N GLN A 14 21.37 0.04 -2.42
CA GLN A 14 22.77 -0.33 -2.70
C GLN A 14 23.80 0.54 -1.94
N GLU A 15 23.37 1.28 -0.91
CA GLU A 15 24.28 2.01 -0.04
C GLU A 15 25.16 1.06 0.74
N VAL A 16 26.43 1.43 0.95
CA VAL A 16 27.37 0.66 1.78
C VAL A 16 26.88 0.65 3.22
N LEU A 17 26.79 -0.52 3.81
CA LEU A 17 26.42 -0.71 5.21
C LEU A 17 27.66 -0.99 6.04
N LEU A 18 27.75 -0.32 7.17
CA LEU A 18 28.75 -0.64 8.18
C LEU A 18 28.35 -1.95 8.90
N ALA A 19 29.34 -2.69 9.40
CA ALA A 19 29.08 -3.87 10.20
C ALA A 19 28.17 -3.52 11.38
N ASP A 20 27.19 -4.37 11.66
CA ASP A 20 26.23 -4.23 12.76
C ASP A 20 25.32 -2.99 12.72
N GLN A 21 25.30 -2.27 11.61
CA GLN A 21 24.39 -1.14 11.42
C GLN A 21 22.93 -1.61 11.39
N PRO A 22 22.04 -1.14 12.31
CA PRO A 22 20.69 -1.66 12.43
C PRO A 22 19.75 -1.22 11.30
N PHE A 23 20.09 -0.16 10.58
CA PHE A 23 19.33 0.36 9.43
C PHE A 23 20.22 1.08 8.44
N CYS A 24 19.81 1.12 7.20
CA CYS A 24 20.49 1.90 6.17
C CYS A 24 20.30 3.40 6.43
N THR A 25 21.39 4.15 6.52
CA THR A 25 21.36 5.60 6.79
C THR A 25 20.73 6.39 5.64
N ARG A 26 20.81 5.87 4.41
CA ARG A 26 20.27 6.53 3.22
C ARG A 26 18.76 6.33 3.05
N CYS A 27 18.26 5.12 3.16
CA CYS A 27 16.86 4.81 2.87
C CYS A 27 16.04 4.35 4.08
N GLY A 28 16.66 4.18 5.25
CA GLY A 28 16.01 3.76 6.48
C GLY A 28 15.59 2.27 6.52
N THR A 29 15.91 1.48 5.49
CA THR A 29 15.60 0.04 5.49
C THR A 29 16.36 -0.65 6.62
N ALA A 30 15.66 -1.49 7.39
CA ALA A 30 16.32 -2.30 8.44
C ALA A 30 17.29 -3.29 7.79
N THR A 31 18.46 -3.44 8.41
CA THR A 31 19.44 -4.46 8.03
C THR A 31 19.14 -5.78 8.73
N ALA A 32 19.82 -6.85 8.38
CA ALA A 32 19.70 -8.11 9.08
C ALA A 32 19.99 -7.96 10.60
N ALA A 33 20.98 -7.14 10.98
CA ALA A 33 21.28 -6.82 12.38
C ALA A 33 20.13 -6.10 13.06
N GLY A 34 19.52 -5.11 12.39
CA GLY A 34 18.36 -4.37 12.90
C GLY A 34 17.13 -5.25 13.04
N VAL A 35 16.88 -6.12 12.06
CA VAL A 35 15.76 -7.08 12.11
C VAL A 35 15.95 -8.12 13.21
N ALA A 36 17.16 -8.68 13.35
CA ALA A 36 17.48 -9.64 14.40
C ALA A 36 17.35 -9.04 15.82
N ALA A 37 17.61 -7.74 15.96
CA ALA A 37 17.45 -7.03 17.22
C ALA A 37 15.99 -6.70 17.58
N MET A 38 15.03 -6.91 16.64
CA MET A 38 13.62 -6.64 16.90
C MET A 38 12.99 -7.73 17.77
N PRO A 39 12.42 -7.37 18.93
CA PRO A 39 11.68 -8.33 19.71
C PRO A 39 10.40 -8.74 18.97
N HIS A 40 10.18 -10.05 18.85
CA HIS A 40 8.96 -10.59 18.24
C HIS A 40 7.77 -10.60 19.20
N THR A 41 8.05 -10.53 20.49
CA THR A 41 7.07 -10.54 21.58
C THR A 41 7.47 -9.51 22.65
N GLY A 42 6.46 -8.87 23.26
CA GLY A 42 6.69 -7.88 24.31
C GLY A 42 6.83 -6.43 23.80
N ASP A 43 7.08 -5.53 24.72
CA ASP A 43 7.35 -4.13 24.43
C ASP A 43 8.76 -3.94 23.88
N TRP A 44 8.94 -3.04 22.95
CA TRP A 44 10.21 -2.81 22.27
C TRP A 44 10.48 -1.32 22.00
N ASN A 45 11.73 -0.96 21.84
CA ASN A 45 12.12 0.36 21.38
C ASN A 45 12.31 0.37 19.87
N CYS A 46 12.01 1.50 19.24
CA CYS A 46 12.23 1.64 17.80
C CYS A 46 13.72 1.47 17.47
N VAL A 47 14.04 0.58 16.52
CA VAL A 47 15.43 0.28 16.12
C VAL A 47 16.11 1.46 15.42
N THR A 48 15.34 2.41 14.88
CA THR A 48 15.88 3.57 14.14
C THR A 48 16.19 4.75 15.04
N CYS A 49 15.27 5.13 15.95
CA CYS A 49 15.42 6.33 16.79
C CYS A 49 15.33 6.05 18.29
N GLY A 50 15.30 4.79 18.70
CA GLY A 50 15.11 4.43 20.10
C GLY A 50 13.70 4.72 20.66
N GLY A 51 12.78 5.23 19.83
CA GLY A 51 11.41 5.56 20.25
C GLY A 51 11.30 6.78 21.16
N ASN A 52 12.38 7.54 21.35
CA ASN A 52 12.44 8.66 22.29
C ASN A 52 11.98 8.29 23.73
N GLY A 53 12.38 7.10 24.18
CA GLY A 53 11.99 6.54 25.48
C GLY A 53 10.58 5.92 25.53
N VAL A 54 9.81 6.00 24.48
CA VAL A 54 8.48 5.37 24.37
C VAL A 54 8.65 3.91 23.95
N LYS A 55 8.19 3.00 24.79
CA LYS A 55 8.10 1.58 24.44
C LYS A 55 6.92 1.34 23.51
N LEU A 56 7.19 0.60 22.45
CA LEU A 56 6.18 0.21 21.46
C LEU A 56 5.63 -1.18 21.80
N THR A 57 4.33 -1.31 21.81
CA THR A 57 3.67 -2.61 22.04
C THR A 57 3.83 -3.53 20.83
N PRO A 58 3.65 -4.86 20.95
CA PRO A 58 3.73 -5.79 19.83
C PRO A 58 2.77 -5.47 18.68
N LYS A 59 1.66 -4.80 18.97
CA LYS A 59 0.64 -4.41 17.98
C LYS A 59 0.98 -3.10 17.24
N GLN A 60 1.91 -2.32 17.74
CA GLN A 60 2.34 -1.07 17.09
C GLN A 60 3.35 -1.38 15.99
N ASN A 61 2.96 -1.12 14.76
CA ASN A 61 3.77 -1.36 13.57
C ASN A 61 4.47 -0.10 13.05
N VAL A 62 4.13 1.07 13.60
CA VAL A 62 4.68 2.37 13.18
C VAL A 62 5.26 3.07 14.41
N CYS A 63 6.50 3.51 14.32
CA CYS A 63 7.11 4.34 15.37
C CYS A 63 6.48 5.73 15.36
N PRO A 64 5.93 6.23 16.49
CA PRO A 64 5.29 7.54 16.54
C PRO A 64 6.27 8.70 16.35
N THR A 65 7.57 8.48 16.67
CA THR A 65 8.60 9.49 16.59
C THR A 65 9.18 9.65 15.19
N CYS A 66 9.66 8.58 14.58
CA CYS A 66 10.37 8.64 13.29
C CYS A 66 9.60 7.97 12.13
N ARG A 67 8.40 7.44 12.40
CA ARG A 67 7.54 6.72 11.44
C ARG A 67 8.19 5.48 10.82
N TRP A 68 9.28 4.97 11.40
CA TRP A 68 9.84 3.69 11.00
C TRP A 68 8.74 2.61 11.04
N LEU A 69 8.74 1.78 10.00
CA LEU A 69 7.72 0.77 9.81
C LEU A 69 8.30 -0.61 10.11
N ARG A 70 7.66 -1.32 11.04
CA ARG A 70 8.04 -2.70 11.36
C ARG A 70 7.84 -3.59 10.13
N PRO A 71 8.85 -4.37 9.71
CA PRO A 71 8.70 -5.31 8.60
C PRO A 71 7.53 -6.29 8.79
N LEU A 72 7.03 -6.86 7.70
CA LEU A 72 5.96 -7.85 7.72
C LEU A 72 6.35 -9.10 8.52
N ALA A 73 7.59 -9.54 8.35
CA ALA A 73 8.24 -10.64 9.07
C ALA A 73 9.72 -10.34 9.24
N PRO A 74 10.45 -11.07 10.13
CA PRO A 74 11.90 -11.06 10.15
C PRO A 74 12.45 -11.35 8.75
N ASP A 75 13.47 -10.60 8.35
CA ASP A 75 14.12 -10.71 7.04
C ASP A 75 13.20 -10.50 5.82
N TYR A 76 11.96 -10.05 6.06
CA TYR A 76 11.05 -9.74 4.95
C TYR A 76 11.52 -8.49 4.21
N TYR A 77 11.75 -8.70 2.93
CA TYR A 77 12.15 -7.68 1.98
C TYR A 77 11.34 -7.84 0.69
N MET A 78 10.94 -6.73 0.09
CA MET A 78 10.26 -6.71 -1.20
C MET A 78 11.13 -5.97 -2.21
N PRO A 79 11.75 -6.68 -3.18
CA PRO A 79 12.50 -6.03 -4.24
C PRO A 79 11.54 -5.26 -5.15
N ILE A 80 12.01 -4.12 -5.65
CA ILE A 80 11.16 -3.28 -6.51
C ILE A 80 10.81 -3.99 -7.81
N GLU A 81 11.69 -4.84 -8.31
CA GLU A 81 11.55 -5.65 -9.52
C GLU A 81 10.34 -6.61 -9.44
N ALA A 82 9.86 -6.91 -8.22
CA ALA A 82 8.67 -7.72 -8.02
C ALA A 82 7.41 -7.10 -8.63
N PHE A 83 7.33 -5.76 -8.74
CA PHE A 83 6.18 -5.05 -9.29
C PHE A 83 6.54 -3.93 -10.26
N GLN A 84 7.78 -3.48 -10.33
CA GLN A 84 8.19 -2.42 -11.24
C GLN A 84 8.01 -2.86 -12.69
N TRP A 85 7.46 -1.97 -13.51
CA TRP A 85 7.45 -2.18 -14.95
C TRP A 85 8.74 -1.69 -15.58
N ALA A 86 9.32 -2.48 -16.47
CA ALA A 86 10.60 -2.16 -17.12
C ALA A 86 10.59 -0.80 -17.85
N PHE A 87 9.48 -0.45 -18.51
CA PHE A 87 9.33 0.85 -19.17
C PHE A 87 9.28 2.03 -18.20
N ASP A 88 8.79 1.83 -16.97
CA ASP A 88 8.83 2.85 -15.93
C ASP A 88 10.27 3.14 -15.51
N GLN A 89 11.07 2.09 -15.29
CA GLN A 89 12.50 2.26 -14.97
C GLN A 89 13.23 3.00 -16.08
N GLN A 90 13.07 2.59 -17.34
CA GLN A 90 13.71 3.24 -18.49
C GLN A 90 13.32 4.72 -18.62
N ALA A 91 12.02 5.01 -18.44
CA ALA A 91 11.52 6.38 -18.49
C ALA A 91 12.06 7.22 -17.33
N MET A 92 12.17 6.65 -16.13
CA MET A 92 12.78 7.32 -14.98
C MET A 92 14.24 7.67 -15.22
N ASP A 93 15.02 6.76 -15.80
CA ASP A 93 16.41 6.98 -16.12
C ASP A 93 16.56 8.07 -17.20
N THR A 94 15.64 8.09 -18.17
CA THR A 94 15.54 9.16 -19.16
C THR A 94 15.27 10.51 -18.50
N LEU A 95 14.30 10.60 -17.58
CA LEU A 95 14.01 11.85 -16.86
C LEU A 95 15.22 12.37 -16.07
N ARG A 96 15.94 11.48 -15.41
CA ARG A 96 17.15 11.82 -14.65
C ARG A 96 18.27 12.36 -15.54
N SER A 97 18.31 12.00 -16.81
CA SER A 97 19.29 12.50 -17.78
C SER A 97 18.99 13.91 -18.28
N ILE A 98 17.76 14.40 -18.08
CA ILE A 98 17.34 15.73 -18.53
C ILE A 98 17.73 16.77 -17.47
N GLY A 99 18.83 17.49 -17.69
CA GLY A 99 19.39 18.45 -16.74
C GLY A 99 18.40 19.44 -16.12
N PRO A 100 17.56 20.14 -16.91
CA PRO A 100 16.55 21.07 -16.38
C PRO A 100 15.53 20.39 -15.46
N LEU A 101 15.09 19.16 -15.74
CA LEU A 101 14.18 18.41 -14.88
C LEU A 101 14.85 17.99 -13.57
N THR A 102 16.08 17.53 -13.65
CA THR A 102 16.87 17.18 -12.46
C THR A 102 17.12 18.40 -11.57
N ALA A 103 17.41 19.57 -12.17
CA ALA A 103 17.53 20.81 -11.42
C ALA A 103 16.22 21.22 -10.72
N ALA A 104 15.09 21.09 -11.42
CA ALA A 104 13.77 21.33 -10.83
C ALA A 104 13.44 20.33 -9.69
N ALA A 105 13.76 19.05 -9.87
CA ALA A 105 13.60 18.02 -8.84
C ALA A 105 14.41 18.35 -7.58
N ASN A 106 15.68 18.70 -7.73
CA ASN A 106 16.54 19.09 -6.63
C ASN A 106 16.04 20.36 -5.91
N ALA A 107 15.54 21.34 -6.65
CA ALA A 107 14.97 22.56 -6.07
C ALA A 107 13.68 22.29 -5.28
N LEU A 108 12.88 21.31 -5.69
CA LEU A 108 11.64 20.91 -5.03
C LEU A 108 11.87 19.99 -3.83
N SER A 109 12.86 19.11 -3.91
CA SER A 109 13.11 18.07 -2.89
C SER A 109 13.22 18.64 -1.47
N GLY A 110 13.94 19.76 -1.31
CA GLY A 110 14.08 20.42 -0.01
C GLY A 110 12.86 21.28 0.42
N ARG A 111 11.90 21.50 -0.46
CA ARG A 111 10.73 22.37 -0.19
C ARG A 111 9.45 21.59 0.09
N VAL A 112 9.28 20.44 -0.55
CA VAL A 112 8.13 19.55 -0.30
C VAL A 112 8.35 18.86 1.04
N SER A 113 7.85 19.49 2.09
CA SER A 113 7.99 19.08 3.47
C SER A 113 6.62 19.04 4.15
N ARG A 114 6.56 18.41 5.33
CA ARG A 114 5.32 18.33 6.10
C ARG A 114 4.68 19.69 6.39
N PRO A 115 5.39 20.74 6.87
CA PRO A 115 4.80 22.06 7.11
C PRO A 115 4.22 22.68 5.83
N TRP A 116 4.88 22.50 4.70
CA TRP A 116 4.38 22.95 3.42
C TRP A 116 3.08 22.22 3.03
N LEU A 117 3.04 20.90 3.20
CA LEU A 117 1.86 20.09 2.87
C LEU A 117 0.67 20.45 3.77
N GLU A 118 0.89 20.57 5.07
CA GLU A 118 -0.15 20.97 6.03
C GLU A 118 -0.74 22.34 5.73
N ALA A 119 0.06 23.25 5.19
CA ALA A 119 -0.41 24.56 4.73
C ALA A 119 -1.11 24.52 3.37
N SER A 120 -0.84 23.49 2.55
CA SER A 120 -1.29 23.41 1.15
C SER A 120 -2.46 22.44 0.94
N VAL A 121 -2.64 21.47 1.82
CA VAL A 121 -3.70 20.45 1.72
C VAL A 121 -4.80 20.75 2.73
N ASN A 122 -5.95 21.13 2.22
CA ASN A 122 -7.16 21.23 3.04
C ASN A 122 -7.71 19.81 3.29
N GLY A 123 -7.24 19.18 4.37
CA GLY A 123 -7.57 17.79 4.65
C GLY A 123 -7.26 17.37 6.07
N VAL A 124 -7.63 16.12 6.39
CA VAL A 124 -7.45 15.50 7.70
C VAL A 124 -6.34 14.47 7.61
N ARG A 125 -5.33 14.61 8.47
CA ARG A 125 -4.24 13.64 8.58
C ARG A 125 -4.72 12.35 9.23
N LEU A 126 -4.37 11.21 8.64
CA LEU A 126 -4.66 9.88 9.18
C LEU A 126 -3.69 9.52 10.32
N GLY A 127 -4.22 8.78 11.27
CA GLY A 127 -3.45 8.26 12.39
C GLY A 127 -4.17 7.09 13.07
N PRO A 128 -3.55 6.48 14.08
CA PRO A 128 -4.18 5.40 14.82
C PRO A 128 -5.49 5.81 15.51
N ASP A 129 -5.63 7.11 15.82
CA ASP A 129 -6.82 7.67 16.48
C ASP A 129 -7.70 8.47 15.51
N GLN A 130 -7.28 8.61 14.24
CA GLN A 130 -7.99 9.37 13.22
C GLN A 130 -8.18 8.52 11.96
N LEU A 131 -9.42 8.10 11.70
CA LEU A 131 -9.80 7.17 10.63
C LEU A 131 -8.95 5.88 10.67
N PRO A 132 -8.96 5.18 11.81
CA PRO A 132 -8.04 4.06 12.08
C PRO A 132 -8.15 2.94 11.05
N GLU A 133 -9.34 2.66 10.52
CA GLU A 133 -9.55 1.61 9.52
C GLU A 133 -8.77 1.88 8.23
N ILE A 134 -8.70 3.14 7.79
CA ILE A 134 -7.94 3.53 6.60
C ILE A 134 -6.44 3.54 6.93
N PHE A 135 -6.09 4.07 8.10
CA PHE A 135 -4.70 4.12 8.55
C PHE A 135 -4.09 2.72 8.66
N PHE A 136 -4.77 1.77 9.29
CA PHE A 136 -4.24 0.41 9.43
C PHE A 136 -4.22 -0.37 8.12
N ALA A 137 -5.17 -0.12 7.20
CA ALA A 137 -5.10 -0.66 5.84
C ALA A 137 -3.86 -0.13 5.10
N ALA A 138 -3.55 1.15 5.26
CA ALA A 138 -2.35 1.76 4.69
C ALA A 138 -1.05 1.19 5.31
N VAL A 139 -1.01 1.03 6.63
CA VAL A 139 0.11 0.38 7.34
C VAL A 139 0.34 -1.04 6.82
N HIS A 140 -0.73 -1.81 6.64
CA HIS A 140 -0.63 -3.16 6.08
C HIS A 140 -0.03 -3.13 4.67
N SER A 141 -0.56 -2.30 3.78
CA SER A 141 -0.07 -2.16 2.40
C SER A 141 1.40 -1.73 2.35
N ALA A 142 1.80 -0.78 3.20
CA ALA A 142 3.18 -0.33 3.31
C ALA A 142 4.13 -1.44 3.80
N ARG A 143 3.69 -2.27 4.73
CA ARG A 143 4.46 -3.43 5.23
C ARG A 143 4.60 -4.52 4.17
N VAL A 144 3.54 -4.79 3.42
CA VAL A 144 3.59 -5.75 2.29
C VAL A 144 4.62 -5.32 1.24
N LEU A 145 4.71 -4.02 0.95
CA LEU A 145 5.70 -3.48 0.02
C LEU A 145 7.05 -3.15 0.67
N ALA A 146 7.26 -3.58 1.91
CA ALA A 146 8.49 -3.40 2.69
C ALA A 146 9.01 -1.93 2.70
N LEU A 147 8.10 -0.96 2.82
CA LEU A 147 8.50 0.42 2.99
C LEU A 147 9.27 0.59 4.32
N PRO A 148 10.38 1.34 4.33
CA PRO A 148 11.16 1.55 5.55
C PRO A 148 10.49 2.51 6.54
N ARG A 149 9.65 3.42 6.01
CA ARG A 149 8.92 4.41 6.80
C ARG A 149 7.50 4.56 6.29
N MET A 150 6.57 4.83 7.20
CA MET A 150 5.19 5.12 6.86
C MET A 150 5.08 6.55 6.29
N PRO A 151 4.59 6.75 5.06
CA PRO A 151 4.33 8.08 4.54
C PRO A 151 3.22 8.78 5.34
N GLU A 152 3.21 10.12 5.36
CA GLU A 152 2.07 10.87 5.88
C GLU A 152 0.89 10.73 4.93
N ILE A 153 -0.30 10.50 5.48
CA ILE A 153 -1.51 10.31 4.67
C ILE A 153 -2.57 11.30 5.12
N TYR A 154 -3.19 11.95 4.15
CA TYR A 154 -4.28 12.91 4.34
C TYR A 154 -5.50 12.48 3.54
N VAL A 155 -6.69 12.78 4.06
CA VAL A 155 -7.95 12.69 3.33
C VAL A 155 -8.41 14.10 3.03
N SER A 156 -8.72 14.40 1.76
CA SER A 156 -9.17 15.71 1.33
C SER A 156 -10.46 15.61 0.52
N GLY A 157 -11.36 16.58 0.73
CA GLY A 157 -12.58 16.75 -0.07
C GLY A 157 -12.35 17.46 -1.41
N GLU A 158 -11.21 18.13 -1.59
CA GLU A 158 -10.94 18.91 -2.81
C GLU A 158 -10.70 18.04 -4.05
N GLN A 159 -10.14 16.84 -3.85
CA GLN A 159 -9.87 15.86 -4.91
C GLN A 159 -10.63 14.56 -4.66
N MET A 160 -11.94 14.67 -4.58
CA MET A 160 -12.82 13.61 -4.10
C MET A 160 -12.56 12.23 -4.72
N TRP A 161 -12.21 12.16 -6.01
CA TRP A 161 -12.02 10.91 -6.76
C TRP A 161 -10.56 10.62 -7.10
N ASP A 162 -9.61 11.39 -6.60
CA ASP A 162 -8.20 11.23 -6.96
C ASP A 162 -7.36 10.84 -5.74
N CYS A 163 -6.24 10.19 -6.00
CA CYS A 163 -5.19 9.96 -5.05
C CYS A 163 -3.90 10.52 -5.58
N MET A 164 -3.17 11.22 -4.73
CA MET A 164 -1.86 11.77 -5.09
C MET A 164 -0.78 11.28 -4.15
N THR A 165 0.36 10.95 -4.71
CA THR A 165 1.61 10.76 -3.97
C THR A 165 2.55 11.89 -4.33
N LEU A 166 2.98 12.62 -3.33
CA LEU A 166 3.90 13.75 -3.44
C LEU A 166 5.08 13.52 -2.50
N GLY A 167 6.18 14.22 -2.70
CA GLY A 167 7.31 14.12 -1.78
C GLY A 167 8.58 14.75 -2.28
N GLY A 168 9.59 14.69 -1.43
CA GLY A 168 10.98 14.96 -1.72
C GLY A 168 11.81 13.68 -1.60
N ASP A 169 13.12 13.83 -1.43
CA ASP A 169 14.03 12.67 -1.33
C ASP A 169 13.82 11.84 -0.05
N ASN A 170 13.40 12.48 1.03
CA ASN A 170 13.33 11.86 2.35
C ASN A 170 11.92 11.65 2.90
N GLU A 171 10.94 12.35 2.34
CA GLU A 171 9.56 12.33 2.83
C GLU A 171 8.59 12.13 1.67
N ALA A 172 7.63 11.24 1.88
CA ALA A 172 6.54 11.02 0.95
C ALA A 172 5.19 11.29 1.65
N PHE A 173 4.29 11.86 0.91
CA PHE A 173 2.95 12.23 1.32
C PHE A 173 1.93 11.64 0.36
N ILE A 174 0.82 11.17 0.92
CA ILE A 174 -0.29 10.63 0.15
C ILE A 174 -1.54 11.42 0.50
N VAL A 175 -2.23 11.93 -0.52
CA VAL A 175 -3.54 12.56 -0.36
C VAL A 175 -4.59 11.68 -0.99
N VAL A 176 -5.55 11.22 -0.21
CA VAL A 176 -6.65 10.35 -0.63
C VAL A 176 -7.92 11.18 -0.74
N GLY A 177 -8.59 11.12 -1.87
CA GLY A 177 -9.87 11.78 -2.07
C GLY A 177 -10.97 11.20 -1.18
N SER A 178 -11.81 12.07 -0.65
CA SER A 178 -12.83 11.71 0.34
C SER A 178 -13.80 10.63 -0.15
N VAL A 179 -14.19 10.62 -1.41
CA VAL A 179 -15.09 9.59 -1.98
C VAL A 179 -14.42 8.22 -2.01
N LEU A 180 -13.11 8.15 -2.25
CA LEU A 180 -12.37 6.90 -2.29
C LEU A 180 -12.27 6.23 -0.92
N THR A 181 -12.49 6.95 0.17
CA THR A 181 -12.56 6.38 1.53
C THR A 181 -13.80 5.50 1.75
N ALA A 182 -14.77 5.54 0.83
CA ALA A 182 -15.90 4.61 0.83
C ALA A 182 -15.51 3.17 0.44
N LEU A 183 -14.37 2.98 -0.22
CA LEU A 183 -13.78 1.66 -0.45
C LEU A 183 -13.43 1.00 0.87
N LYS A 184 -13.60 -0.32 0.95
CA LYS A 184 -13.36 -1.09 2.19
C LYS A 184 -12.62 -2.39 1.87
N GLY A 185 -11.99 -2.96 2.90
CA GLY A 185 -11.33 -4.25 2.79
C GLY A 185 -10.31 -4.30 1.65
N PRO A 186 -10.37 -5.32 0.77
CA PRO A 186 -9.42 -5.47 -0.32
C PRO A 186 -9.42 -4.32 -1.33
N ASP A 187 -10.57 -3.67 -1.56
CA ASP A 187 -10.69 -2.55 -2.50
C ASP A 187 -9.88 -1.34 -2.00
N LEU A 188 -10.00 -1.01 -0.73
CA LEU A 188 -9.20 0.03 -0.09
C LEU A 188 -7.71 -0.36 -0.03
N ALA A 189 -7.40 -1.62 0.27
CA ALA A 189 -6.03 -2.11 0.30
C ALA A 189 -5.35 -2.02 -1.07
N PHE A 190 -6.06 -2.28 -2.16
CA PHE A 190 -5.54 -2.08 -3.52
C PHE A 190 -5.22 -0.61 -3.78
N LEU A 191 -6.16 0.30 -3.49
CA LEU A 191 -5.95 1.74 -3.68
C LEU A 191 -4.74 2.24 -2.91
N LEU A 192 -4.64 1.88 -1.62
CA LEU A 192 -3.51 2.27 -0.77
C LEU A 192 -2.21 1.59 -1.20
N GLY A 193 -2.27 0.32 -1.61
CA GLY A 193 -1.14 -0.42 -2.16
C GLY A 193 -0.54 0.25 -3.39
N ARG A 194 -1.38 0.80 -4.27
CA ARG A 194 -0.91 1.62 -5.41
C ARG A 194 -0.12 2.84 -4.96
N GLN A 195 -0.64 3.59 -3.98
CA GLN A 195 0.05 4.78 -3.50
C GLN A 195 1.37 4.43 -2.80
N MET A 196 1.38 3.34 -2.02
CA MET A 196 2.62 2.82 -1.44
C MET A 196 3.60 2.33 -2.50
N GLY A 197 3.11 1.80 -3.62
CA GLY A 197 3.91 1.45 -4.79
C GLY A 197 4.63 2.66 -5.40
N HIS A 198 3.94 3.79 -5.54
CA HIS A 198 4.59 5.05 -5.96
C HIS A 198 5.68 5.48 -4.99
N VAL A 199 5.45 5.36 -3.68
CA VAL A 199 6.48 5.68 -2.69
C VAL A 199 7.66 4.73 -2.79
N ALA A 200 7.41 3.42 -2.87
CA ALA A 200 8.46 2.40 -2.96
C ALA A 200 9.33 2.55 -4.23
N ALA A 201 8.71 2.93 -5.35
CA ALA A 201 9.38 3.15 -6.62
C ALA A 201 10.09 4.51 -6.75
N GLY A 202 10.02 5.37 -5.71
CA GLY A 202 10.65 6.69 -5.74
C GLY A 202 9.95 7.70 -6.64
N HIS A 203 8.67 7.47 -6.95
CA HIS A 203 7.90 8.34 -7.82
C HIS A 203 7.47 9.65 -7.16
N ALA A 204 7.48 9.74 -5.82
CA ALA A 204 6.94 10.86 -5.07
C ALA A 204 7.52 12.21 -5.49
N LEU A 205 8.85 12.30 -5.63
CA LEU A 205 9.53 13.50 -6.10
C LEU A 205 9.13 13.87 -7.53
N TRP A 206 9.14 12.91 -8.45
CA TRP A 206 8.82 13.17 -9.86
C TRP A 206 7.34 13.50 -10.08
N LYS A 207 6.45 12.92 -9.29
CA LYS A 207 5.02 13.32 -9.27
C LYS A 207 4.88 14.76 -8.74
N SER A 208 5.68 15.17 -7.76
CA SER A 208 5.75 16.57 -7.34
C SER A 208 6.25 17.47 -8.47
N VAL A 209 7.34 17.09 -9.14
CA VAL A 209 7.88 17.83 -10.30
C VAL A 209 6.81 17.98 -11.38
N MET A 210 6.12 16.91 -11.75
CA MET A 210 5.03 16.93 -12.73
C MET A 210 3.92 17.90 -12.31
N GLN A 211 3.51 17.85 -11.05
CA GLN A 211 2.46 18.70 -10.52
C GLN A 211 2.86 20.18 -10.55
N PHE A 212 4.14 20.50 -10.28
CA PHE A 212 4.63 21.88 -10.24
C PHE A 212 4.92 22.44 -11.64
N ILE A 213 5.44 21.62 -12.58
CA ILE A 213 5.88 22.10 -13.90
C ILE A 213 4.71 22.13 -14.88
N SER A 214 3.92 21.05 -14.97
CA SER A 214 2.91 20.93 -16.02
C SER A 214 1.72 21.90 -15.86
N GLY A 215 1.67 22.66 -14.77
CA GLY A 215 0.56 23.61 -14.50
C GLY A 215 -0.84 22.97 -14.50
N ARG A 216 -0.88 21.64 -14.74
CA ARG A 216 -2.09 20.81 -14.75
C ARG A 216 -2.59 20.48 -13.35
N ALA A 217 -2.15 21.27 -12.35
CA ALA A 217 -2.93 21.38 -11.13
C ALA A 217 -4.32 21.85 -11.51
N GLN A 218 -5.20 20.91 -11.86
CA GLN A 218 -6.62 21.19 -12.05
C GLN A 218 -7.23 21.79 -10.77
N ASN A 219 -6.47 21.78 -9.68
CA ASN A 219 -6.78 22.45 -8.42
C ASN A 219 -5.65 23.40 -8.06
N ARG A 220 -5.82 24.65 -8.48
CA ARG A 220 -5.00 25.79 -8.03
C ARG A 220 -4.99 25.97 -6.49
N THR A 221 -5.83 25.23 -5.77
CA THR A 221 -6.00 25.30 -4.32
C THR A 221 -4.93 24.57 -3.53
N ILE A 222 -4.39 23.44 -4.01
CA ILE A 222 -3.39 22.68 -3.24
C ILE A 222 -1.99 23.30 -3.36
N MET A 223 -1.72 23.96 -4.46
CA MET A 223 -0.43 24.60 -4.71
C MET A 223 -0.62 26.11 -4.83
N GLY A 224 -0.58 26.79 -3.71
CA GLY A 224 -0.68 28.24 -3.67
C GLY A 224 0.28 28.93 -4.66
N GLN A 225 -0.15 30.04 -5.23
CA GLN A 225 0.56 30.83 -6.26
C GLN A 225 2.03 31.15 -5.92
N GLY A 226 2.43 31.04 -4.67
CA GLY A 226 3.78 31.40 -4.19
C GLY A 226 4.91 30.52 -4.70
N VAL A 227 4.66 29.26 -5.07
CA VAL A 227 5.74 28.35 -5.52
C VAL A 227 6.01 28.50 -7.02
N LEU A 228 4.98 28.81 -7.82
CA LEU A 228 5.12 29.07 -9.26
C LEU A 228 5.98 30.31 -9.58
N GLN A 229 6.11 31.24 -8.63
CA GLN A 229 6.95 32.42 -8.82
C GLN A 229 8.46 32.10 -8.88
N PHE A 230 8.87 30.98 -8.29
CA PHE A 230 10.29 30.59 -8.24
C PHE A 230 10.73 29.74 -9.44
N LEU A 231 9.78 29.07 -10.10
CA LEU A 231 10.00 28.34 -11.34
C LEU A 231 9.42 29.22 -12.46
N ASN A 232 10.27 30.06 -13.07
CA ASN A 232 9.81 30.85 -14.21
C ASN A 232 9.49 29.94 -15.40
N PRO A 233 8.19 29.64 -15.67
CA PRO A 233 7.80 28.64 -16.70
C PRO A 233 8.26 29.03 -18.10
N ALA A 234 8.45 30.32 -18.32
CA ALA A 234 8.89 30.84 -19.63
C ALA A 234 10.34 30.49 -20.00
N LYS A 235 11.15 30.00 -19.05
CA LYS A 235 12.51 29.53 -19.30
C LYS A 235 12.61 28.01 -19.47
N ILE A 236 11.55 27.26 -19.16
CA ILE A 236 11.50 25.81 -19.36
C ILE A 236 10.81 25.61 -20.70
N LEU A 237 11.55 25.20 -21.71
CA LEU A 237 11.01 24.88 -23.05
C LEU A 237 9.87 23.85 -22.90
N GLU A 238 8.63 24.34 -22.90
CA GLU A 238 7.43 23.67 -22.43
C GLU A 238 7.19 22.31 -23.11
N SER A 239 7.42 22.18 -24.40
CA SER A 239 7.07 20.93 -25.13
C SER A 239 8.13 19.82 -25.02
N ALA A 240 9.41 20.14 -24.89
CA ALA A 240 10.49 19.16 -24.86
C ALA A 240 10.59 18.43 -23.50
N ILE A 241 10.00 19.01 -22.45
CA ILE A 241 10.02 18.49 -21.08
C ILE A 241 8.71 17.76 -20.72
N ASP A 242 7.58 18.29 -21.21
CA ASP A 242 6.27 17.72 -20.91
C ASP A 242 6.10 16.30 -21.48
N ALA A 243 6.55 16.05 -22.71
CA ALA A 243 6.36 14.76 -23.34
C ALA A 243 7.08 13.59 -22.62
N PRO A 244 8.36 13.68 -22.24
CA PRO A 244 9.02 12.65 -21.42
C PRO A 244 8.38 12.47 -20.05
N LEU A 245 7.97 13.57 -19.39
CA LEU A 245 7.36 13.54 -18.08
C LEU A 245 5.98 12.88 -18.10
N MET A 246 5.19 13.16 -19.13
CA MET A 246 3.89 12.52 -19.37
C MET A 246 4.04 11.03 -19.72
N ALA A 247 5.04 10.67 -20.54
CA ALA A 247 5.34 9.30 -20.87
C ALA A 247 5.69 8.50 -19.61
N TRP A 248 6.63 9.03 -18.81
CA TRP A 248 6.97 8.42 -17.53
C TRP A 248 5.74 8.28 -16.61
N ALA A 249 4.92 9.33 -16.48
CA ALA A 249 3.75 9.29 -15.60
C ALA A 249 2.81 8.12 -15.92
N ARG A 250 2.60 7.82 -17.21
CA ARG A 250 1.81 6.66 -17.64
C ARG A 250 2.44 5.33 -17.20
N HIS A 251 3.75 5.19 -17.34
CA HIS A 251 4.45 3.98 -16.94
C HIS A 251 4.48 3.81 -15.43
N ALA A 252 4.63 4.89 -14.68
CA ALA A 252 4.58 4.91 -13.22
C ALA A 252 3.22 4.44 -12.67
N GLU A 253 2.12 4.77 -13.36
CA GLU A 253 0.78 4.26 -12.98
C GLU A 253 0.67 2.73 -13.13
N ILE A 254 1.31 2.14 -14.14
CA ILE A 254 1.32 0.66 -14.31
C ILE A 254 2.14 0.00 -13.20
N THR A 255 3.31 0.54 -12.85
CA THR A 255 4.09 0.08 -11.68
C THR A 255 3.23 0.13 -10.40
N ALA A 256 2.50 1.22 -10.19
CA ALA A 256 1.62 1.37 -9.04
C ALA A 256 0.46 0.35 -9.05
N ASP A 257 -0.16 0.11 -10.20
CA ASP A 257 -1.20 -0.91 -10.36
C ASP A 257 -0.69 -2.31 -9.98
N ARG A 258 0.53 -2.65 -10.41
CA ARG A 258 1.18 -3.91 -10.05
C ARG A 258 1.48 -4.00 -8.55
N ALA A 259 1.95 -2.92 -7.93
CA ALA A 259 2.16 -2.86 -6.48
C ALA A 259 0.86 -3.07 -5.71
N GLY A 260 -0.22 -2.42 -6.13
CA GLY A 260 -1.56 -2.64 -5.57
C GLY A 260 -2.05 -4.06 -5.76
N ALA A 261 -1.87 -4.64 -6.96
CA ALA A 261 -2.21 -6.04 -7.27
C ALA A 261 -1.44 -7.01 -6.38
N LEU A 262 -0.13 -6.76 -6.19
CA LEU A 262 0.72 -7.54 -5.29
C LEU A 262 0.20 -7.46 -3.84
N THR A 263 -0.29 -6.30 -3.41
CA THR A 263 -0.83 -6.13 -2.05
C THR A 263 -2.07 -6.97 -1.81
N VAL A 264 -3.00 -7.07 -2.77
CA VAL A 264 -4.29 -7.74 -2.58
C VAL A 264 -4.34 -9.17 -3.12
N GLY A 265 -3.54 -9.51 -4.14
CA GLY A 265 -3.51 -10.83 -4.76
C GLY A 265 -4.83 -11.30 -5.39
N ASN A 266 -5.72 -10.38 -5.73
CA ASN A 266 -7.05 -10.69 -6.27
C ASN A 266 -7.35 -9.85 -7.52
N LYS A 267 -7.32 -10.50 -8.67
CA LYS A 267 -7.55 -9.90 -9.98
C LYS A 267 -8.91 -9.20 -10.10
N ALA A 268 -9.97 -9.80 -9.56
CA ALA A 268 -11.31 -9.23 -9.63
C ALA A 268 -11.43 -7.92 -8.82
N VAL A 269 -10.75 -7.84 -7.67
CA VAL A 269 -10.65 -6.61 -6.86
C VAL A 269 -9.97 -5.50 -7.66
N VAL A 270 -8.82 -5.81 -8.27
CA VAL A 270 -8.04 -4.84 -9.06
C VAL A 270 -8.88 -4.28 -10.20
N ARG A 271 -9.50 -5.15 -11.01
CA ARG A 271 -10.34 -4.76 -12.14
C ARG A 271 -11.52 -3.90 -11.69
N ARG A 272 -12.18 -4.27 -10.60
CA ARG A 272 -13.29 -3.52 -10.03
C ARG A 272 -12.89 -2.11 -9.61
N VAL A 273 -11.83 -1.97 -8.84
CA VAL A 273 -11.41 -0.66 -8.33
C VAL A 273 -10.92 0.24 -9.46
N LEU A 274 -10.15 -0.29 -10.42
CA LEU A 274 -9.73 0.46 -11.60
C LEU A 274 -10.92 0.95 -12.42
N GLY A 275 -11.94 0.11 -12.63
CA GLY A 275 -13.16 0.47 -13.32
C GLY A 275 -13.98 1.54 -12.59
N GLN A 276 -14.17 1.38 -11.28
CA GLN A 276 -14.85 2.37 -10.44
C GLN A 276 -14.15 3.72 -10.44
N TRP A 277 -12.83 3.70 -10.35
CA TRP A 277 -12.02 4.92 -10.35
C TRP A 277 -12.02 5.63 -11.70
N SER A 278 -11.91 4.89 -12.80
CA SER A 278 -11.98 5.46 -14.16
C SER A 278 -13.32 6.11 -14.45
N LEU A 279 -14.41 5.52 -13.95
CA LEU A 279 -15.77 6.07 -14.12
C LEU A 279 -16.09 7.19 -13.12
N LYS A 280 -15.28 7.35 -12.07
CA LYS A 280 -15.54 8.25 -10.94
C LYS A 280 -16.95 8.08 -10.36
N SER A 281 -17.48 6.84 -10.36
CA SER A 281 -18.84 6.52 -9.91
C SER A 281 -19.00 5.05 -9.56
N PHE A 282 -19.20 4.73 -8.29
CA PHE A 282 -19.53 3.38 -7.83
C PHE A 282 -20.87 2.88 -8.38
N PRO A 283 -21.99 3.69 -8.35
CA PRO A 283 -23.26 3.24 -8.90
C PRO A 283 -23.21 2.96 -10.40
N LEU A 284 -22.47 3.77 -11.17
CA LEU A 284 -22.35 3.54 -12.60
C LEU A 284 -21.59 2.26 -12.91
N TYR A 285 -20.51 1.99 -12.21
CA TYR A 285 -19.76 0.74 -12.36
C TYR A 285 -20.63 -0.50 -12.10
N ASN A 286 -21.49 -0.46 -11.08
CA ASN A 286 -22.38 -1.57 -10.73
C ASN A 286 -23.44 -1.87 -11.81
N ARG A 287 -23.67 -0.95 -12.75
CA ARG A 287 -24.58 -1.11 -13.88
C ARG A 287 -23.90 -1.60 -15.15
N LEU A 288 -22.57 -1.71 -15.16
CA LEU A 288 -21.85 -2.18 -16.34
C LEU A 288 -22.14 -3.65 -16.62
N ASN A 289 -22.26 -3.97 -17.91
CA ASN A 289 -22.17 -5.33 -18.36
C ASN A 289 -20.69 -5.76 -18.41
N GLN A 290 -20.26 -6.52 -17.43
CA GLN A 290 -18.86 -6.94 -17.29
C GLN A 290 -18.37 -7.74 -18.50
N ALA A 291 -19.22 -8.61 -19.06
CA ALA A 291 -18.84 -9.40 -20.24
C ALA A 291 -18.67 -8.53 -21.50
N ALA A 292 -19.43 -7.43 -21.62
CA ALA A 292 -19.21 -6.46 -22.70
C ALA A 292 -17.88 -5.72 -22.49
N LEU A 293 -17.61 -5.24 -21.27
CA LEU A 293 -16.33 -4.59 -20.94
C LEU A 293 -15.13 -5.50 -21.22
N GLU A 294 -15.23 -6.79 -20.91
CA GLU A 294 -14.16 -7.76 -21.20
C GLU A 294 -13.93 -7.94 -22.70
N ARG A 295 -14.99 -8.00 -23.50
CA ARG A 295 -14.85 -8.05 -24.96
C ARG A 295 -14.20 -6.79 -25.52
N ASP A 296 -14.64 -5.61 -25.04
CA ASP A 296 -14.08 -4.32 -25.47
C ASP A 296 -12.58 -4.21 -25.14
N VAL A 297 -12.19 -4.66 -23.94
CA VAL A 297 -10.78 -4.72 -23.54
C VAL A 297 -9.98 -5.67 -24.43
N ALA A 298 -10.54 -6.85 -24.77
CA ALA A 298 -9.88 -7.84 -25.61
C ALA A 298 -9.73 -7.37 -27.07
N MET A 299 -10.69 -6.58 -27.57
CA MET A 299 -10.68 -6.06 -28.95
C MET A 299 -9.92 -4.74 -29.08
N SER A 300 -9.53 -4.11 -27.98
CA SER A 300 -8.83 -2.83 -28.00
C SER A 300 -7.46 -2.94 -28.69
N ASP A 301 -7.20 -2.07 -29.66
CA ASP A 301 -5.90 -1.98 -30.35
C ASP A 301 -4.91 -1.21 -29.47
N ASP A 302 -3.84 -1.89 -29.05
CA ASP A 302 -2.80 -1.31 -28.20
C ASP A 302 -2.04 -0.16 -28.87
N SER A 303 -1.84 -0.24 -30.19
CA SER A 303 -1.10 0.79 -30.93
C SER A 303 -1.90 2.09 -31.02
N GLN A 304 -3.19 2.02 -31.27
CA GLN A 304 -4.08 3.18 -31.29
C GLN A 304 -4.27 3.78 -29.90
N ILE A 305 -4.42 2.94 -28.87
CA ILE A 305 -4.50 3.40 -27.49
C ILE A 305 -3.19 4.11 -27.09
N ALA A 306 -2.04 3.51 -27.38
CA ALA A 306 -0.74 4.10 -27.06
C ALA A 306 -0.54 5.44 -27.75
N LEU A 307 -0.93 5.58 -29.02
CA LEU A 307 -0.86 6.84 -29.76
C LEU A 307 -1.78 7.91 -29.14
N SER A 308 -3.01 7.54 -28.79
CA SER A 308 -3.97 8.44 -28.15
C SER A 308 -3.49 8.87 -26.74
N GLU A 309 -2.96 7.96 -25.96
CA GLU A 309 -2.36 8.26 -24.65
C GLU A 309 -1.17 9.20 -24.80
N TRP A 310 -0.32 8.97 -25.80
CA TRP A 310 0.87 9.79 -26.05
C TRP A 310 0.51 11.26 -26.28
N THR A 311 -0.58 11.52 -26.96
CA THR A 311 -1.01 12.88 -27.33
C THR A 311 -1.90 13.54 -26.28
N MET A 312 -2.67 12.79 -25.49
CA MET A 312 -3.81 13.34 -24.74
C MET A 312 -3.80 13.05 -23.24
N SER A 313 -3.00 12.11 -22.73
CA SER A 313 -3.15 11.68 -21.35
C SER A 313 -1.83 11.45 -20.62
N SER A 314 -1.79 11.85 -19.34
CA SER A 314 -0.73 11.48 -18.39
C SER A 314 -1.06 10.17 -17.64
N THR A 315 -2.24 9.58 -17.90
CA THR A 315 -2.70 8.36 -17.25
C THR A 315 -3.05 7.34 -18.33
N PRO A 316 -2.62 6.08 -18.20
CA PRO A 316 -2.95 5.05 -19.18
C PRO A 316 -4.46 4.75 -19.16
N TYR A 317 -5.02 4.46 -20.33
CA TYR A 317 -6.44 4.17 -20.46
C TYR A 317 -6.82 2.84 -19.78
N LEU A 318 -8.06 2.76 -19.33
CA LEU A 318 -8.57 1.63 -18.54
C LEU A 318 -8.33 0.28 -19.25
N ALA A 319 -8.64 0.18 -20.55
CA ALA A 319 -8.47 -1.07 -21.29
C ALA A 319 -7.02 -1.59 -21.26
N ARG A 320 -6.05 -0.70 -21.46
CA ARG A 320 -4.61 -1.03 -21.38
C ARG A 320 -4.22 -1.44 -19.96
N ARG A 321 -4.66 -0.70 -18.93
CA ARG A 321 -4.37 -1.04 -17.53
C ARG A 321 -4.90 -2.43 -17.18
N LEU A 322 -6.16 -2.74 -17.57
CA LEU A 322 -6.76 -4.04 -17.29
C LEU A 322 -6.00 -5.18 -17.95
N ARG A 323 -5.60 -5.03 -19.21
CA ARG A 323 -4.81 -6.05 -19.92
C ARG A 323 -3.44 -6.28 -19.26
N LEU A 324 -2.69 -5.21 -19.00
CA LEU A 324 -1.38 -5.32 -18.37
C LEU A 324 -1.42 -5.89 -16.95
N ILE A 325 -2.52 -5.67 -16.23
CA ILE A 325 -2.78 -6.31 -14.94
C ILE A 325 -3.11 -7.79 -15.14
N ASP A 326 -3.92 -8.14 -16.12
CA ASP A 326 -4.23 -9.53 -16.41
C ASP A 326 -2.96 -10.33 -16.75
N GLU A 327 -2.07 -9.77 -17.57
CA GLU A 327 -0.76 -10.34 -17.86
C GLU A 327 0.11 -10.50 -16.60
N TYR A 328 0.10 -9.49 -15.73
CA TYR A 328 0.88 -9.55 -14.49
C TYR A 328 0.40 -10.65 -13.54
N PHE A 329 -0.91 -10.91 -13.47
CA PHE A 329 -1.46 -12.01 -12.68
C PHE A 329 -1.03 -13.40 -13.15
N GLU A 330 -0.63 -13.55 -14.41
CA GLU A 330 -0.13 -14.80 -14.94
C GLU A 330 1.37 -15.02 -14.67
N THR A 331 2.10 -14.00 -14.21
CA THR A 331 3.54 -14.11 -13.95
C THR A 331 3.86 -14.96 -12.73
N GLU A 332 4.94 -15.75 -12.83
CA GLU A 332 5.47 -16.50 -11.67
C GLU A 332 6.00 -15.56 -10.58
N THR A 333 6.44 -14.35 -10.94
CA THR A 333 6.88 -13.33 -9.99
C THR A 333 5.76 -12.95 -9.03
N LEU A 334 4.57 -12.60 -9.54
CA LEU A 334 3.43 -12.29 -8.68
C LEU A 334 3.02 -13.49 -7.84
N LYS A 335 2.89 -14.67 -8.45
CA LYS A 335 2.46 -15.90 -7.75
C LYS A 335 3.40 -16.25 -6.61
N GLY A 336 4.71 -16.21 -6.85
CA GLY A 336 5.72 -16.47 -5.83
C GLY A 336 5.68 -15.49 -4.67
N TRP A 337 5.65 -14.19 -4.95
CA TRP A 337 5.57 -13.18 -3.90
C TRP A 337 4.25 -13.24 -3.13
N ARG A 338 3.14 -13.52 -3.81
CA ARG A 338 1.85 -13.70 -3.13
C ARG A 338 1.86 -14.87 -2.17
N ALA A 339 2.48 -15.99 -2.51
CA ALA A 339 2.60 -17.12 -1.60
C ALA A 339 3.37 -16.74 -0.32
N ILE A 340 4.46 -15.96 -0.45
CA ILE A 340 5.23 -15.45 0.70
C ILE A 340 4.38 -14.48 1.54
N ILE A 341 3.71 -13.51 0.92
CA ILE A 341 2.86 -12.55 1.61
C ILE A 341 1.75 -13.26 2.37
N GLU A 342 1.06 -14.20 1.74
CA GLU A 342 -0.02 -14.97 2.33
C GLU A 342 0.45 -15.82 3.52
N HIS A 343 1.65 -16.40 3.42
CA HIS A 343 2.24 -17.13 4.54
C HIS A 343 2.35 -16.25 5.80
N TRP A 344 2.84 -15.01 5.64
CA TRP A 344 3.07 -14.10 6.76
C TRP A 344 1.85 -13.28 7.19
N THR A 345 0.84 -13.15 6.34
CA THR A 345 -0.40 -12.42 6.65
C THR A 345 -1.54 -13.32 7.07
N ARG A 346 -1.39 -14.65 6.90
CA ARG A 346 -2.42 -15.61 7.31
C ARG A 346 -2.68 -15.51 8.81
N PRO A 347 -3.94 -15.32 9.24
CA PRO A 347 -4.24 -15.35 10.65
C PRO A 347 -3.84 -16.72 11.24
N PRO A 348 -3.34 -16.75 12.48
CA PRO A 348 -3.06 -18.02 13.13
C PRO A 348 -4.31 -18.91 13.09
N PRO A 349 -4.14 -20.23 12.90
CA PRO A 349 -5.29 -21.13 12.94
C PRO A 349 -6.03 -20.93 14.25
N PRO A 350 -7.37 -20.99 14.24
CA PRO A 350 -8.14 -20.85 15.46
C PRO A 350 -7.60 -21.85 16.48
N PRO A 351 -7.45 -21.47 17.76
CA PRO A 351 -6.95 -22.37 18.77
C PRO A 351 -7.78 -23.64 18.71
N LYS A 352 -7.10 -24.79 18.66
CA LYS A 352 -7.79 -26.07 18.68
C LYS A 352 -8.75 -26.02 19.88
N PRO A 353 -10.02 -26.39 19.71
CA PRO A 353 -10.96 -26.37 20.82
C PRO A 353 -10.36 -27.22 21.96
N VAL A 354 -10.04 -26.55 23.06
CA VAL A 354 -9.51 -27.23 24.25
C VAL A 354 -10.55 -28.26 24.62
N HIS A 355 -10.17 -29.54 24.51
CA HIS A 355 -11.04 -30.64 24.93
C HIS A 355 -10.98 -30.67 26.46
N ASP A 356 -11.88 -29.93 27.10
CA ASP A 356 -12.02 -30.05 28.54
C ASP A 356 -12.49 -31.48 28.85
N PRO A 357 -11.69 -32.32 29.51
CA PRO A 357 -12.01 -33.69 29.80
C PRO A 357 -13.23 -33.79 30.74
N ASN A 358 -13.63 -32.70 31.36
CA ASN A 358 -14.78 -32.63 32.28
C ASN A 358 -16.07 -32.18 31.59
N VAL A 359 -16.03 -31.85 30.28
CA VAL A 359 -17.20 -31.40 29.50
C VAL A 359 -17.57 -32.45 28.46
N ILE A 360 -18.78 -32.96 28.56
CA ILE A 360 -19.39 -33.81 27.53
C ILE A 360 -20.11 -32.89 26.53
N ARG A 361 -19.80 -33.05 25.26
CA ARG A 361 -20.48 -32.33 24.16
C ARG A 361 -21.45 -33.27 23.48
N LEU A 362 -22.71 -32.90 23.43
CA LEU A 362 -23.80 -33.65 22.82
C LEU A 362 -24.60 -32.73 21.89
N ASN A 363 -25.18 -33.29 20.85
CA ASN A 363 -26.15 -32.56 20.03
C ASN A 363 -27.57 -33.04 20.36
N CYS A 364 -28.53 -32.14 20.43
CA CYS A 364 -29.91 -32.50 20.61
C CYS A 364 -30.39 -33.35 19.43
N VAL A 365 -30.88 -34.54 19.72
CA VAL A 365 -31.37 -35.49 18.69
C VAL A 365 -32.61 -35.00 17.94
N ALA A 366 -33.31 -33.98 18.46
CA ALA A 366 -34.51 -33.44 17.86
C ALA A 366 -34.24 -32.21 16.98
N CYS A 367 -33.30 -31.32 17.35
CA CYS A 367 -33.05 -30.06 16.63
C CYS A 367 -31.58 -29.83 16.30
N GLY A 368 -30.66 -30.76 16.59
CA GLY A 368 -29.24 -30.65 16.31
C GLY A 368 -28.49 -29.62 17.19
N ASN A 369 -29.18 -28.91 18.09
CA ASN A 369 -28.53 -27.83 18.87
C ASN A 369 -27.38 -28.39 19.74
N PRO A 370 -26.17 -27.84 19.71
CA PRO A 370 -25.06 -28.30 20.52
C PRO A 370 -25.24 -27.95 21.99
N MET A 371 -24.96 -28.91 22.86
CA MET A 371 -25.06 -28.80 24.32
C MET A 371 -23.72 -29.15 24.97
N ARG A 372 -23.44 -28.53 26.10
CA ARG A 372 -22.26 -28.79 26.93
C ARG A 372 -22.74 -29.19 28.34
N LEU A 373 -22.30 -30.35 28.78
CA LEU A 373 -22.63 -30.89 30.11
C LEU A 373 -21.34 -31.07 30.91
N GLN A 374 -21.34 -30.67 32.15
CA GLN A 374 -20.24 -30.93 33.06
C GLN A 374 -20.34 -32.38 33.57
N LYS A 375 -19.25 -33.15 33.53
CA LYS A 375 -19.22 -34.53 34.07
C LYS A 375 -19.65 -34.61 35.52
N LYS A 376 -19.34 -33.58 36.33
CA LYS A 376 -19.74 -33.50 37.73
C LYS A 376 -21.26 -33.52 37.92
N ASP A 377 -22.03 -32.99 36.96
CA ASP A 377 -23.49 -32.92 37.02
C ASP A 377 -24.13 -34.29 36.67
N MET A 378 -23.31 -35.19 36.12
CA MET A 378 -23.68 -36.53 35.70
C MET A 378 -23.21 -37.61 36.70
N ALA A 379 -22.29 -37.23 37.61
CA ALA A 379 -21.73 -38.20 38.56
C ALA A 379 -22.81 -38.82 39.45
N GLY A 380 -22.85 -40.15 39.50
CA GLY A 380 -23.82 -40.90 40.30
C GLY A 380 -25.20 -41.07 39.67
N LYS A 381 -25.42 -40.67 38.43
CA LYS A 381 -26.70 -40.83 37.71
C LYS A 381 -26.54 -41.80 36.55
N GLU A 382 -27.08 -43.00 36.65
CA GLU A 382 -27.08 -43.97 35.55
C GLU A 382 -27.86 -43.52 34.31
N LYS A 383 -28.87 -42.65 34.50
CA LYS A 383 -29.67 -42.04 33.40
C LYS A 383 -29.97 -40.59 33.76
N ALA A 384 -29.13 -39.66 33.28
CA ALA A 384 -29.40 -38.22 33.43
C ALA A 384 -30.27 -37.73 32.28
N LYS A 385 -31.43 -37.15 32.61
CA LYS A 385 -32.26 -36.47 31.62
C LYS A 385 -31.84 -34.99 31.49
N VAL A 386 -31.50 -34.54 30.27
CA VAL A 386 -31.06 -33.19 30.01
C VAL A 386 -32.04 -32.50 29.06
N LYS A 387 -32.51 -31.32 29.42
CA LYS A 387 -33.39 -30.50 28.60
C LYS A 387 -32.58 -29.74 27.54
N CYS A 388 -33.07 -29.78 26.31
CA CYS A 388 -32.46 -28.97 25.22
C CYS A 388 -32.52 -27.47 25.58
N PRO A 389 -31.41 -26.73 25.52
CA PRO A 389 -31.37 -25.30 25.83
C PRO A 389 -32.02 -24.43 24.76
N ASN A 390 -32.39 -24.99 23.61
CA ASN A 390 -33.13 -24.27 22.60
C ASN A 390 -34.59 -24.14 23.03
N ASP A 391 -35.04 -22.93 23.33
CA ASP A 391 -36.39 -22.61 23.81
C ASP A 391 -37.50 -23.11 22.89
N LYS A 392 -37.24 -23.15 21.57
CA LYS A 392 -38.19 -23.68 20.58
C LYS A 392 -38.26 -25.21 20.54
N CYS A 393 -37.29 -25.88 21.12
CA CYS A 393 -37.23 -27.35 21.11
C CYS A 393 -37.67 -27.95 22.45
N GLY A 394 -37.08 -27.52 23.55
CA GLY A 394 -37.41 -27.93 24.94
C GLY A 394 -37.40 -29.43 25.22
N LYS A 395 -36.95 -30.27 24.26
CA LYS A 395 -37.01 -31.74 24.38
C LYS A 395 -36.08 -32.24 25.48
N MET A 396 -36.58 -33.16 26.29
CA MET A 396 -35.76 -33.91 27.25
C MET A 396 -35.08 -35.09 26.55
N MET A 397 -33.81 -35.28 26.82
CA MET A 397 -32.97 -36.37 26.27
C MET A 397 -32.41 -37.19 27.39
#